data_a49470ec3c9762062ff77272304bd8fa
#
_entry.id   a49470ec3c9762062ff77272304bd8fa
#
_cell.length_a   1.000
_cell.length_b   1.000
_cell.length_c   1.000
_cell.angle_alpha   90.00
_cell.angle_beta   90.00
_cell.angle_gamma   90.00
#
_symmetry.space_group_name_H-M   'P 1'
#
loop_
_entity.id
_entity.type
_entity.pdbx_description
1 polymer ?
#
loop_
_entity_poly.entity_id
_entity_poly.type
_entity_poly.pdbx_seq_one_letter_code
_entity_poly.pdbx_strand_id
1 'polypeptide(L)'
;ELPVKGFDVKDAGYIAPVEDGSDIEVNIDPESKRLQKLAPFAPWDGKDLTEQPLLIKAKGKCTTDHISMAGPWLRFRGHLDNISDNMLIGAVNAFNDKTNSVLDPETGEYSAVPALARKFKAQGIGSVVVAEENYGEGSSREHAAMEPRHLNVKAILVKSFARIHETNLKKQGMLALTFADKNDYDKVRENDKISILGLTEFAPGKNLIVKLTHSDGSSEQFEAIHTYNDAQIEWFKAGSALNGLK
;
A
#
# COMPACT_ATOMS: atom_id res chain seq x y z
N GLU A 1 27.22 -34.57 15.67
CA GLU A 1 28.39 -33.94 16.31
C GLU A 1 28.86 -32.76 15.50
N LEU A 2 29.17 -31.65 16.14
CA LEU A 2 29.75 -30.50 15.49
C LEU A 2 31.22 -30.76 15.15
N PRO A 3 31.76 -30.30 14.02
CA PRO A 3 33.18 -30.45 13.69
C PRO A 3 34.06 -29.84 14.77
N VAL A 4 35.04 -30.61 15.31
CA VAL A 4 35.90 -30.18 16.40
C VAL A 4 36.71 -28.92 16.08
N LYS A 5 36.97 -28.64 14.82
CA LYS A 5 37.72 -27.47 14.33
C LYS A 5 36.82 -26.40 13.72
N GLY A 6 35.47 -26.47 13.88
CA GLY A 6 34.53 -25.62 13.17
C GLY A 6 34.40 -25.96 11.70
N PHE A 7 33.77 -25.10 10.94
CA PHE A 7 33.65 -25.25 9.49
C PHE A 7 34.88 -24.65 8.81
N ASP A 8 35.51 -25.41 7.91
CA ASP A 8 36.57 -24.91 7.03
C ASP A 8 35.90 -24.08 5.93
N VAL A 9 35.87 -22.77 6.13
CA VAL A 9 35.27 -21.83 5.16
C VAL A 9 36.26 -21.65 4.02
N LYS A 10 36.04 -22.40 2.94
CA LYS A 10 36.77 -22.18 1.69
C LYS A 10 36.08 -21.04 0.94
N ASP A 11 36.77 -19.93 0.82
CA ASP A 11 36.30 -18.71 0.17
C ASP A 11 36.33 -18.80 -1.38
N ALA A 12 36.23 -20.03 -1.92
CA ALA A 12 36.24 -20.30 -3.35
C ALA A 12 34.85 -19.99 -3.95
N GLY A 13 34.62 -18.76 -4.35
CA GLY A 13 33.36 -18.33 -4.98
C GLY A 13 32.88 -16.96 -4.52
N TYR A 14 33.52 -16.36 -3.51
CA TYR A 14 33.25 -14.97 -3.19
C TYR A 14 33.87 -14.06 -4.26
N ILE A 15 33.04 -13.27 -4.93
CA ILE A 15 33.45 -12.19 -5.82
C ILE A 15 33.15 -10.89 -5.09
N ALA A 16 34.19 -10.18 -4.70
CA ALA A 16 34.03 -8.88 -4.06
C ALA A 16 33.36 -7.89 -5.00
N PRO A 17 32.46 -7.03 -4.52
CA PRO A 17 31.97 -5.91 -5.32
C PRO A 17 33.14 -5.00 -5.69
N VAL A 18 32.98 -4.26 -6.79
CA VAL A 18 33.95 -3.22 -7.16
C VAL A 18 33.98 -2.14 -6.07
N GLU A 19 35.16 -1.54 -5.83
CA GLU A 19 35.32 -0.49 -4.80
C GLU A 19 34.51 0.77 -5.15
N ASP A 20 34.48 1.15 -6.43
CA ASP A 20 33.65 2.24 -6.95
C ASP A 20 32.68 1.68 -8.00
N GLY A 21 31.40 1.71 -7.68
CA GLY A 21 30.33 1.27 -8.56
C GLY A 21 29.54 2.44 -9.19
N SER A 22 30.03 3.66 -9.11
CA SER A 22 29.33 4.86 -9.60
C SER A 22 29.05 4.82 -11.11
N ASP A 23 29.90 4.14 -11.88
CA ASP A 23 29.74 3.98 -13.33
C ASP A 23 28.89 2.77 -13.74
N ILE A 24 28.41 1.98 -12.77
CA ILE A 24 27.60 0.79 -13.07
C ILE A 24 26.14 1.18 -13.25
N GLU A 25 25.64 1.01 -14.46
CA GLU A 25 24.23 1.22 -14.77
C GLU A 25 23.45 -0.10 -14.75
N VAL A 26 22.24 -0.05 -14.18
CA VAL A 26 21.27 -1.13 -14.29
C VAL A 26 20.60 -1.02 -15.66
N ASN A 27 20.97 -1.91 -16.56
CA ASN A 27 20.40 -1.97 -17.91
C ASN A 27 19.27 -3.01 -17.94
N ILE A 28 18.06 -2.55 -18.21
CA ILE A 28 16.86 -3.38 -18.39
C ILE A 28 16.26 -3.02 -19.74
N ASP A 29 15.95 -4.05 -20.55
CA ASP A 29 15.23 -3.87 -21.81
C ASP A 29 13.89 -3.13 -21.55
N PRO A 30 13.68 -1.97 -22.16
CA PRO A 30 12.44 -1.19 -21.97
C PRO A 30 11.16 -1.97 -22.33
N GLU A 31 11.25 -2.93 -23.24
CA GLU A 31 10.14 -3.78 -23.68
C GLU A 31 9.96 -5.04 -22.81
N SER A 32 10.78 -5.20 -21.78
CA SER A 32 10.68 -6.34 -20.88
C SER A 32 9.33 -6.35 -20.16
N LYS A 33 8.63 -7.48 -20.24
CA LYS A 33 7.39 -7.69 -19.49
C LYS A 33 7.62 -8.23 -18.08
N ARG A 34 8.86 -8.61 -17.75
CA ARG A 34 9.23 -9.26 -16.49
C ARG A 34 10.06 -8.41 -15.57
N LEU A 35 10.76 -7.42 -16.11
CA LEU A 35 11.64 -6.52 -15.37
C LEU A 35 11.27 -5.07 -15.68
N GLN A 36 11.33 -4.23 -14.67
CA GLN A 36 11.09 -2.80 -14.76
C GLN A 36 12.11 -2.05 -13.92
N LYS A 37 12.73 -1.02 -14.49
CA LYS A 37 13.53 -0.08 -13.69
C LYS A 37 12.56 0.81 -12.92
N LEU A 38 12.56 0.69 -11.59
CA LEU A 38 11.67 1.46 -10.74
C LEU A 38 12.24 2.86 -10.49
N ALA A 39 11.37 3.86 -10.59
CA ALA A 39 11.65 5.18 -10.06
C ALA A 39 11.31 5.19 -8.54
N PRO A 40 12.05 5.95 -7.71
CA PRO A 40 11.69 6.16 -6.33
C PRO A 40 10.28 6.75 -6.20
N PHE A 41 9.54 6.34 -5.17
CA PHE A 41 8.25 6.94 -4.88
C PHE A 41 8.43 8.41 -4.46
N ALA A 42 7.50 9.26 -4.89
CA ALA A 42 7.53 10.67 -4.54
C ALA A 42 7.41 10.85 -3.02
N PRO A 43 8.15 11.81 -2.43
CA PRO A 43 8.00 12.17 -1.03
C PRO A 43 6.61 12.75 -0.76
N TRP A 44 6.23 12.80 0.51
CA TRP A 44 5.02 13.49 0.95
C TRP A 44 5.14 14.99 0.67
N ASP A 45 4.06 15.60 0.23
CA ASP A 45 4.01 17.02 -0.15
C ASP A 45 3.84 18.00 1.02
N GLY A 46 3.81 17.48 2.25
CA GLY A 46 3.65 18.28 3.46
C GLY A 46 2.21 18.69 3.77
N LYS A 47 1.21 18.13 3.10
CA LYS A 47 -0.20 18.50 3.25
C LYS A 47 -1.04 17.35 3.79
N ASP A 48 -2.18 17.68 4.38
CA ASP A 48 -3.22 16.71 4.67
C ASP A 48 -3.75 16.07 3.37
N LEU A 49 -4.26 14.85 3.48
CA LEU A 49 -4.98 14.22 2.39
C LEU A 49 -6.42 14.71 2.41
N THR A 50 -6.88 15.30 1.31
CA THR A 50 -8.23 15.86 1.21
C THR A 50 -9.00 15.21 0.08
N GLU A 51 -10.27 14.87 0.34
CA GLU A 51 -11.25 14.42 -0.66
C GLU A 51 -10.76 13.26 -1.56
N GLN A 52 -10.00 12.32 -0.97
CA GLN A 52 -9.55 11.14 -1.70
C GLN A 52 -10.72 10.17 -1.89
N PRO A 53 -11.01 9.69 -3.11
CA PRO A 53 -12.07 8.72 -3.33
C PRO A 53 -11.79 7.40 -2.59
N LEU A 54 -12.86 6.78 -2.09
CA LEU A 54 -12.84 5.41 -1.63
C LEU A 54 -12.62 4.48 -2.84
N LEU A 55 -11.53 3.72 -2.85
CA LEU A 55 -11.28 2.73 -3.90
C LEU A 55 -12.11 1.48 -3.69
N ILE A 56 -12.06 0.93 -2.47
CA ILE A 56 -12.81 -0.24 -2.06
C ILE A 56 -13.01 -0.24 -0.54
N LYS A 57 -14.18 -0.70 -0.10
CA LYS A 57 -14.44 -1.12 1.28
C LYS A 57 -14.49 -2.64 1.27
N ALA A 58 -13.37 -3.26 1.67
CA ALA A 58 -13.24 -4.71 1.70
C ALA A 58 -13.98 -5.30 2.91
N LYS A 59 -14.75 -6.39 2.67
CA LYS A 59 -15.52 -7.11 3.65
C LYS A 59 -14.83 -8.41 4.03
N GLY A 60 -14.83 -8.72 5.32
CA GLY A 60 -14.34 -9.97 5.86
C GLY A 60 -12.81 -10.10 5.71
N LYS A 61 -12.35 -11.32 5.56
CA LYS A 61 -10.93 -11.66 5.53
C LYS A 61 -10.27 -11.14 4.24
N CYS A 62 -9.29 -10.26 4.36
CA CYS A 62 -8.49 -9.75 3.25
C CYS A 62 -7.01 -10.11 3.47
N THR A 63 -6.59 -11.24 2.92
CA THR A 63 -5.22 -11.76 3.03
C THR A 63 -4.29 -11.15 1.99
N THR A 64 -2.98 -11.38 2.13
CA THR A 64 -2.01 -11.00 1.09
C THR A 64 -2.30 -11.66 -0.26
N ASP A 65 -2.95 -12.84 -0.29
CA ASP A 65 -3.41 -13.46 -1.53
C ASP A 65 -4.59 -12.72 -2.19
N HIS A 66 -5.42 -12.05 -1.40
CA HIS A 66 -6.49 -11.20 -1.93
C HIS A 66 -5.96 -9.86 -2.44
N ILE A 67 -4.84 -9.37 -1.86
CA ILE A 67 -4.24 -8.07 -2.22
C ILE A 67 -3.29 -8.22 -3.40
N SER A 68 -2.40 -9.22 -3.37
CA SER A 68 -1.41 -9.50 -4.41
C SER A 68 -1.26 -11.02 -4.56
N MET A 69 -1.99 -11.58 -5.51
CA MET A 69 -2.01 -13.03 -5.73
C MET A 69 -0.66 -13.59 -6.14
N ALA A 70 -0.38 -14.82 -5.71
CA ALA A 70 0.72 -15.64 -6.17
C ALA A 70 0.40 -16.37 -7.50
N GLY A 71 0.99 -17.53 -7.71
CA GLY A 71 0.77 -18.36 -8.90
C GLY A 71 1.30 -17.69 -10.17
N PRO A 72 0.50 -17.61 -11.24
CA PRO A 72 0.95 -17.06 -12.52
C PRO A 72 1.47 -15.62 -12.47
N TRP A 73 1.02 -14.84 -11.49
CA TRP A 73 1.44 -13.44 -11.29
C TRP A 73 2.90 -13.32 -10.87
N LEU A 74 3.47 -14.34 -10.23
CA LEU A 74 4.85 -14.31 -9.76
C LEU A 74 5.88 -14.13 -10.88
N ARG A 75 5.52 -14.39 -12.13
CA ARG A 75 6.36 -14.10 -13.29
C ARG A 75 6.65 -12.59 -13.47
N PHE A 76 5.82 -11.74 -12.89
CA PHE A 76 5.92 -10.28 -12.95
C PHE A 76 6.57 -9.66 -11.71
N ARG A 77 7.15 -10.45 -10.79
CA ARG A 77 7.74 -9.93 -9.55
C ARG A 77 8.78 -8.83 -9.75
N GLY A 78 9.48 -8.84 -10.86
CA GLY A 78 10.45 -7.80 -11.22
C GLY A 78 9.86 -6.64 -12.00
N HIS A 79 8.54 -6.62 -12.25
CA HIS A 79 7.86 -5.60 -13.04
C HIS A 79 6.63 -5.08 -12.26
N LEU A 80 6.83 -4.04 -11.47
CA LEU A 80 5.81 -3.55 -10.54
C LEU A 80 4.53 -3.12 -11.24
N ASP A 81 4.63 -2.46 -12.39
CA ASP A 81 3.43 -2.02 -13.12
C ASP A 81 2.59 -3.22 -13.58
N ASN A 82 3.20 -4.23 -14.18
CA ASN A 82 2.47 -5.41 -14.65
C ASN A 82 1.88 -6.24 -13.51
N ILE A 83 2.60 -6.43 -12.39
CA ILE A 83 2.04 -7.19 -11.25
C ILE A 83 0.90 -6.43 -10.59
N SER A 84 0.89 -5.10 -10.66
CA SER A 84 -0.17 -4.27 -10.06
C SER A 84 -1.55 -4.46 -10.71
N ASP A 85 -1.64 -5.16 -11.85
CA ASP A 85 -2.92 -5.56 -12.45
C ASP A 85 -3.66 -6.62 -11.60
N ASN A 86 -3.01 -7.20 -10.58
CA ASN A 86 -3.67 -8.09 -9.63
C ASN A 86 -4.04 -7.42 -8.28
N MET A 87 -3.79 -6.12 -8.14
CA MET A 87 -4.04 -5.42 -6.89
C MET A 87 -5.50 -5.55 -6.43
N LEU A 88 -5.71 -6.18 -5.28
CA LEU A 88 -7.01 -6.32 -4.61
C LEU A 88 -8.09 -7.05 -5.42
N ILE A 89 -7.74 -7.79 -6.48
CA ILE A 89 -8.72 -8.52 -7.29
C ILE A 89 -9.39 -9.67 -6.53
N GLY A 90 -8.83 -10.12 -5.42
CA GLY A 90 -9.42 -11.12 -4.53
C GLY A 90 -10.20 -10.53 -3.35
N ALA A 91 -10.15 -9.22 -3.14
CA ALA A 91 -10.90 -8.59 -2.07
C ALA A 91 -12.40 -8.52 -2.39
N VAL A 92 -13.24 -8.83 -1.40
CA VAL A 92 -14.70 -8.77 -1.54
C VAL A 92 -15.16 -7.35 -1.22
N ASN A 93 -15.85 -6.71 -2.15
CA ASN A 93 -16.45 -5.39 -1.93
C ASN A 93 -17.66 -5.49 -1.02
N ALA A 94 -17.69 -4.73 0.08
CA ALA A 94 -18.75 -4.74 1.08
C ALA A 94 -20.12 -4.28 0.54
N PHE A 95 -20.13 -3.52 -0.55
CA PHE A 95 -21.36 -2.93 -1.09
C PHE A 95 -22.11 -3.84 -2.07
N ASN A 96 -21.41 -4.77 -2.72
CA ASN A 96 -22.01 -5.64 -3.74
C ASN A 96 -21.69 -7.14 -3.56
N ASP A 97 -20.93 -7.51 -2.53
CA ASP A 97 -20.47 -8.87 -2.22
C ASP A 97 -19.69 -9.56 -3.35
N LYS A 98 -19.10 -8.78 -4.28
CA LYS A 98 -18.33 -9.30 -5.41
C LYS A 98 -16.85 -9.03 -5.23
N THR A 99 -16.03 -9.88 -5.81
CA THR A 99 -14.58 -9.64 -5.96
C THR A 99 -14.32 -8.86 -7.23
N ASN A 100 -13.21 -8.08 -7.21
CA ASN A 100 -12.75 -7.29 -8.36
C ASN A 100 -13.86 -6.44 -9.01
N SER A 101 -14.72 -5.84 -8.21
CA SER A 101 -15.89 -5.08 -8.67
C SER A 101 -16.08 -3.86 -7.76
N VAL A 102 -15.71 -2.68 -8.23
CA VAL A 102 -15.80 -1.40 -7.52
C VAL A 102 -16.50 -0.35 -8.38
N LEU A 103 -17.26 0.52 -7.74
CA LEU A 103 -18.03 1.56 -8.42
C LEU A 103 -17.12 2.71 -8.85
N ASP A 104 -17.16 3.04 -10.13
CA ASP A 104 -16.55 4.27 -10.65
C ASP A 104 -17.50 5.45 -10.37
N PRO A 105 -17.10 6.42 -9.53
CA PRO A 105 -17.96 7.53 -9.14
C PRO A 105 -18.31 8.48 -10.30
N GLU A 106 -17.53 8.49 -11.37
CA GLU A 106 -17.78 9.35 -12.52
C GLU A 106 -18.81 8.76 -13.48
N THR A 107 -18.76 7.44 -13.70
CA THR A 107 -19.63 6.77 -14.67
C THR A 107 -20.83 6.09 -14.03
N GLY A 108 -20.77 5.78 -12.74
CA GLY A 108 -21.76 4.96 -12.05
C GLY A 108 -21.70 3.47 -12.42
N GLU A 109 -20.65 3.04 -13.13
CA GLU A 109 -20.45 1.64 -13.54
C GLU A 109 -19.44 0.94 -12.65
N TYR A 110 -19.57 -0.37 -12.52
CA TYR A 110 -18.62 -1.21 -11.79
C TYR A 110 -17.47 -1.66 -12.70
N SER A 111 -16.25 -1.56 -12.20
CA SER A 111 -15.03 -1.95 -12.91
C SER A 111 -14.09 -2.76 -12.01
N ALA A 112 -13.03 -3.30 -12.60
CA ALA A 112 -11.97 -3.97 -11.86
C ALA A 112 -11.22 -2.99 -10.93
N VAL A 113 -10.84 -3.43 -9.73
CA VAL A 113 -10.14 -2.59 -8.73
C VAL A 113 -8.89 -1.93 -9.29
N PRO A 114 -7.93 -2.66 -9.92
CA PRO A 114 -6.74 -2.03 -10.47
C PRO A 114 -7.04 -1.07 -11.63
N ALA A 115 -8.09 -1.33 -12.43
CA ALA A 115 -8.49 -0.44 -13.51
C ALA A 115 -8.96 0.92 -12.98
N LEU A 116 -9.81 0.93 -11.94
CA LEU A 116 -10.25 2.17 -11.30
C LEU A 116 -9.09 2.91 -10.64
N ALA A 117 -8.19 2.19 -9.94
CA ALA A 117 -7.01 2.81 -9.34
C ALA A 117 -6.09 3.45 -10.39
N ARG A 118 -5.89 2.79 -11.53
CA ARG A 118 -5.14 3.35 -12.67
C ARG A 118 -5.82 4.60 -13.26
N LYS A 119 -7.14 4.60 -13.36
CA LYS A 119 -7.91 5.77 -13.78
C LYS A 119 -7.67 6.95 -12.85
N PHE A 120 -7.81 6.77 -11.54
CA PHE A 120 -7.52 7.82 -10.55
C PHE A 120 -6.07 8.31 -10.65
N LYS A 121 -5.11 7.38 -10.72
CA LYS A 121 -3.69 7.73 -10.87
C LYS A 121 -3.43 8.57 -12.12
N ALA A 122 -4.02 8.23 -13.26
CA ALA A 122 -3.88 8.97 -14.51
C ALA A 122 -4.43 10.39 -14.41
N GLN A 123 -5.44 10.62 -13.56
CA GLN A 123 -6.01 11.93 -13.26
C GLN A 123 -5.22 12.69 -12.17
N GLY A 124 -4.14 12.11 -11.63
CA GLY A 124 -3.40 12.69 -10.52
C GLY A 124 -4.10 12.58 -9.17
N ILE A 125 -5.14 11.76 -9.07
CA ILE A 125 -5.96 11.57 -7.87
C ILE A 125 -5.43 10.36 -7.10
N GLY A 126 -5.33 10.47 -5.77
CA GLY A 126 -5.09 9.34 -4.89
C GLY A 126 -6.37 8.58 -4.56
N SER A 127 -6.26 7.53 -3.77
CA SER A 127 -7.43 6.82 -3.25
C SER A 127 -7.15 6.23 -1.88
N VAL A 128 -8.21 5.75 -1.21
CA VAL A 128 -8.14 5.12 0.11
C VAL A 128 -8.78 3.74 0.04
N VAL A 129 -8.16 2.77 0.68
CA VAL A 129 -8.70 1.42 0.89
C VAL A 129 -9.19 1.31 2.32
N VAL A 130 -10.39 0.79 2.51
CA VAL A 130 -10.97 0.50 3.83
C VAL A 130 -11.19 -1.00 3.95
N ALA A 131 -10.86 -1.60 5.10
CA ALA A 131 -11.05 -3.02 5.33
C ALA A 131 -11.34 -3.36 6.80
N GLU A 132 -11.61 -4.62 7.06
CA GLU A 132 -11.93 -5.12 8.38
C GLU A 132 -10.70 -5.60 9.15
N GLU A 133 -10.85 -6.71 9.87
CA GLU A 133 -9.87 -7.25 10.80
C GLU A 133 -8.71 -7.97 10.10
N ASN A 134 -7.53 -7.87 10.71
CA ASN A 134 -6.36 -8.63 10.33
C ASN A 134 -5.97 -8.51 8.84
N TYR A 135 -6.11 -7.29 8.31
CA TYR A 135 -5.81 -6.98 6.90
C TYR A 135 -4.35 -7.33 6.55
N GLY A 136 -4.18 -8.07 5.46
CA GLY A 136 -2.86 -8.50 4.98
C GLY A 136 -2.30 -9.72 5.71
N GLU A 137 -3.15 -10.50 6.40
CA GLU A 137 -2.77 -11.80 6.96
C GLU A 137 -2.22 -12.74 5.86
N GLY A 138 -1.34 -13.64 6.24
CA GLY A 138 -0.80 -14.67 5.35
C GLY A 138 0.68 -14.48 5.03
N SER A 139 1.08 -14.82 3.81
CA SER A 139 2.48 -14.72 3.39
C SER A 139 2.99 -13.27 3.43
N SER A 140 4.24 -13.09 3.84
CA SER A 140 4.91 -11.79 3.79
C SER A 140 5.22 -11.42 2.34
N ARG A 141 4.36 -10.59 1.74
CA ARG A 141 4.50 -10.12 0.36
C ARG A 141 4.66 -8.62 0.31
N GLU A 142 5.84 -8.17 -0.05
CA GLU A 142 6.14 -6.76 -0.24
C GLU A 142 5.28 -6.16 -1.37
N HIS A 143 5.01 -6.93 -2.42
CA HIS A 143 4.13 -6.51 -3.52
C HIS A 143 2.74 -6.12 -3.05
N ALA A 144 2.19 -6.78 -2.02
CA ALA A 144 0.90 -6.40 -1.43
C ALA A 144 0.90 -4.98 -0.82
N ALA A 145 2.08 -4.40 -0.55
CA ALA A 145 2.24 -3.01 -0.15
C ALA A 145 2.74 -2.11 -1.31
N MET A 146 3.58 -2.64 -2.19
CA MET A 146 4.13 -1.89 -3.32
C MET A 146 3.07 -1.57 -4.38
N GLU A 147 2.19 -2.51 -4.69
CA GLU A 147 1.15 -2.37 -5.73
C GLU A 147 0.17 -1.24 -5.41
N PRO A 148 -0.47 -1.18 -4.23
CA PRO A 148 -1.32 -0.05 -3.90
C PRO A 148 -0.55 1.28 -3.88
N ARG A 149 0.70 1.29 -3.38
CA ARG A 149 1.55 2.49 -3.45
C ARG A 149 1.80 2.92 -4.89
N HIS A 150 2.11 1.98 -5.78
CA HIS A 150 2.34 2.22 -7.20
C HIS A 150 1.09 2.77 -7.90
N LEU A 151 -0.09 2.26 -7.56
CA LEU A 151 -1.37 2.72 -8.11
C LEU A 151 -1.96 3.93 -7.37
N ASN A 152 -1.12 4.66 -6.61
CA ASN A 152 -1.46 5.92 -5.95
C ASN A 152 -2.52 5.80 -4.83
N VAL A 153 -2.66 4.60 -4.24
CA VAL A 153 -3.39 4.49 -2.97
C VAL A 153 -2.59 5.22 -1.90
N LYS A 154 -3.23 6.11 -1.17
CA LYS A 154 -2.57 7.00 -0.18
C LYS A 154 -2.62 6.43 1.23
N ALA A 155 -3.70 5.77 1.56
CA ALA A 155 -3.92 5.24 2.90
C ALA A 155 -4.70 3.93 2.86
N ILE A 156 -4.42 3.10 3.85
CA ILE A 156 -5.16 1.89 4.19
C ILE A 156 -5.73 2.10 5.59
N LEU A 157 -7.05 2.11 5.72
CA LEU A 157 -7.77 2.30 6.98
C LEU A 157 -8.54 1.03 7.32
N VAL A 158 -8.22 0.39 8.43
CA VAL A 158 -8.74 -0.93 8.78
C VAL A 158 -9.15 -1.04 10.25
N LYS A 159 -9.90 -2.09 10.59
CA LYS A 159 -10.17 -2.42 12.00
C LYS A 159 -8.92 -2.95 12.71
N SER A 160 -8.09 -3.73 12.01
CA SER A 160 -6.76 -4.15 12.46
C SER A 160 -5.89 -4.66 11.31
N PHE A 161 -4.57 -4.61 11.47
CA PHE A 161 -3.60 -5.13 10.53
C PHE A 161 -2.99 -6.46 10.98
N ALA A 162 -2.60 -7.28 10.01
CA ALA A 162 -1.54 -8.25 10.21
C ALA A 162 -0.20 -7.50 10.35
N ARG A 163 0.55 -7.79 11.41
CA ARG A 163 1.73 -7.02 11.83
C ARG A 163 2.78 -6.82 10.75
N ILE A 164 3.11 -7.88 10.00
CA ILE A 164 4.14 -7.82 8.95
C ILE A 164 3.66 -6.91 7.81
N HIS A 165 2.40 -7.04 7.41
CA HIS A 165 1.84 -6.24 6.33
C HIS A 165 1.78 -4.75 6.69
N GLU A 166 1.39 -4.40 7.92
CA GLU A 166 1.46 -3.03 8.42
C GLU A 166 2.86 -2.44 8.28
N THR A 167 3.89 -3.20 8.68
CA THR A 167 5.28 -2.78 8.53
C THR A 167 5.67 -2.60 7.07
N ASN A 168 5.22 -3.48 6.19
CA ASN A 168 5.49 -3.37 4.75
C ASN A 168 4.83 -2.12 4.15
N LEU A 169 3.60 -1.78 4.54
CA LEU A 169 2.95 -0.54 4.13
C LEU A 169 3.74 0.70 4.57
N LYS A 170 4.17 0.75 5.82
CA LYS A 170 4.99 1.85 6.36
C LYS A 170 6.30 2.01 5.60
N LYS A 171 6.98 0.89 5.27
CA LYS A 171 8.22 0.91 4.47
C LYS A 171 8.02 1.48 3.06
N GLN A 172 6.83 1.34 2.50
CA GLN A 172 6.50 1.92 1.19
C GLN A 172 6.00 3.37 1.28
N GLY A 173 6.05 4.00 2.47
CA GLY A 173 5.62 5.38 2.65
C GLY A 173 4.11 5.58 2.54
N MET A 174 3.32 4.53 2.82
CA MET A 174 1.86 4.61 2.87
C MET A 174 1.38 4.90 4.29
N LEU A 175 0.20 5.50 4.42
CA LEU A 175 -0.49 5.61 5.70
C LEU A 175 -1.21 4.30 6.02
N ALA A 176 -0.78 3.63 7.09
CA ALA A 176 -1.42 2.46 7.67
C ALA A 176 -2.12 2.88 8.96
N LEU A 177 -3.45 2.98 8.92
CA LEU A 177 -4.28 3.52 9.99
C LEU A 177 -5.31 2.51 10.45
N THR A 178 -5.66 2.56 11.73
CA THR A 178 -6.76 1.78 12.29
C THR A 178 -7.84 2.68 12.85
N PHE A 179 -9.09 2.25 12.72
CA PHE A 179 -10.20 2.93 13.38
C PHE A 179 -9.97 2.96 14.90
N ALA A 180 -10.14 4.11 15.54
CA ALA A 180 -10.13 4.20 17.01
C ALA A 180 -11.35 3.47 17.60
N ASP A 181 -12.51 3.66 17.01
CA ASP A 181 -13.71 2.83 17.23
C ASP A 181 -13.96 1.97 15.96
N LYS A 182 -13.91 0.65 16.11
CA LYS A 182 -14.12 -0.27 14.99
C LYS A 182 -15.51 -0.17 14.34
N ASN A 183 -16.51 0.36 15.08
CA ASN A 183 -17.84 0.60 14.54
C ASN A 183 -17.86 1.74 13.50
N ASP A 184 -16.85 2.60 13.49
CA ASP A 184 -16.75 3.67 12.49
C ASP A 184 -16.56 3.12 11.06
N TYR A 185 -16.13 1.86 10.93
CA TYR A 185 -16.12 1.16 9.64
C TYR A 185 -17.50 1.19 8.97
N ASP A 186 -18.58 1.07 9.74
CA ASP A 186 -19.94 1.03 9.21
C ASP A 186 -20.42 2.38 8.65
N LYS A 187 -19.80 3.49 9.08
CA LYS A 187 -20.08 4.84 8.57
C LYS A 187 -19.62 5.06 7.14
N VAL A 188 -18.62 4.30 6.68
CA VAL A 188 -18.07 4.44 5.34
C VAL A 188 -19.07 3.93 4.30
N ARG A 189 -19.49 4.80 3.38
CA ARG A 189 -20.46 4.50 2.31
C ARG A 189 -19.77 4.40 0.96
N GLU A 190 -20.44 3.77 0.00
CA GLU A 190 -19.98 3.75 -1.38
C GLU A 190 -19.93 5.17 -1.95
N ASN A 191 -18.93 5.48 -2.74
CA ASN A 191 -18.66 6.82 -3.29
C ASN A 191 -18.24 7.90 -2.26
N ASP A 192 -17.91 7.53 -1.04
CA ASP A 192 -17.36 8.50 -0.09
C ASP A 192 -16.02 9.07 -0.59
N LYS A 193 -15.81 10.33 -0.24
CA LYS A 193 -14.50 10.96 -0.26
C LYS A 193 -13.95 11.02 1.14
N ILE A 194 -12.70 10.66 1.28
CA ILE A 194 -12.04 10.50 2.58
C ILE A 194 -10.91 11.53 2.69
N SER A 195 -10.96 12.33 3.74
CA SER A 195 -9.87 13.23 4.11
C SER A 195 -9.18 12.71 5.37
N ILE A 196 -7.86 12.79 5.42
CA ILE A 196 -7.05 12.46 6.59
C ILE A 196 -6.33 13.72 7.01
N LEU A 197 -6.71 14.23 8.18
CA LEU A 197 -6.31 15.53 8.70
C LEU A 197 -5.35 15.37 9.89
N GLY A 198 -4.47 16.35 10.08
CA GLY A 198 -3.48 16.36 11.14
C GLY A 198 -2.12 15.80 10.75
N LEU A 199 -1.88 15.52 9.46
CA LEU A 199 -0.60 14.99 8.97
C LEU A 199 0.55 16.00 9.12
N THR A 200 0.27 17.30 9.09
CA THR A 200 1.28 18.34 9.31
C THR A 200 1.88 18.30 10.72
N GLU A 201 1.18 17.68 11.64
CA GLU A 201 1.62 17.45 13.02
C GLU A 201 1.76 15.96 13.35
N PHE A 202 2.02 15.13 12.33
CA PHE A 202 2.14 13.69 12.47
C PHE A 202 3.26 13.32 13.42
N ALA A 203 2.92 12.68 14.54
CA ALA A 203 3.83 12.33 15.62
C ALA A 203 3.41 11.01 16.29
N PRO A 204 4.35 10.25 16.89
CA PRO A 204 4.01 9.03 17.61
C PRO A 204 2.92 9.25 18.67
N GLY A 205 1.91 8.38 18.69
CA GLY A 205 0.81 8.42 19.65
C GLY A 205 -0.20 9.56 19.44
N LYS A 206 -0.06 10.37 18.40
CA LYS A 206 -1.01 11.44 18.07
C LYS A 206 -2.01 10.93 17.02
N ASN A 207 -3.29 10.81 17.42
CA ASN A 207 -4.35 10.37 16.50
C ASN A 207 -4.52 11.35 15.34
N LEU A 208 -4.96 10.81 14.21
CA LEU A 208 -5.37 11.58 13.03
C LEU A 208 -6.89 11.64 12.97
N ILE A 209 -7.42 12.64 12.29
CA ILE A 209 -8.85 12.77 12.05
C ILE A 209 -9.17 12.29 10.64
N VAL A 210 -10.11 11.38 10.54
CA VAL A 210 -10.70 10.96 9.26
C VAL A 210 -12.03 11.67 9.12
N LYS A 211 -12.19 12.37 8.00
CA LYS A 211 -13.45 13.00 7.60
C LYS A 211 -13.99 12.27 6.37
N LEU A 212 -15.21 11.79 6.48
CA LEU A 212 -15.99 11.27 5.36
C LEU A 212 -16.84 12.41 4.79
N THR A 213 -16.83 12.54 3.48
CA THR A 213 -17.79 13.39 2.74
C THR A 213 -18.62 12.47 1.86
N HIS A 214 -19.90 12.36 2.19
CA HIS A 214 -20.84 11.48 1.50
C HIS A 214 -21.37 12.12 0.20
N SER A 215 -21.89 11.31 -0.69
CA SER A 215 -22.45 11.76 -1.99
C SER A 215 -23.68 12.67 -1.84
N ASP A 216 -24.38 12.61 -0.68
CA ASP A 216 -25.50 13.49 -0.36
C ASP A 216 -25.06 14.86 0.21
N GLY A 217 -23.76 15.11 0.32
CA GLY A 217 -23.17 16.32 0.87
C GLY A 217 -23.05 16.34 2.39
N SER A 218 -23.55 15.34 3.09
CA SER A 218 -23.33 15.19 4.53
C SER A 218 -21.89 14.77 4.82
N SER A 219 -21.44 14.99 6.05
CA SER A 219 -20.10 14.58 6.47
C SER A 219 -20.08 14.05 7.88
N GLU A 220 -19.19 13.11 8.14
CA GLU A 220 -18.91 12.55 9.46
C GLU A 220 -17.41 12.60 9.73
N GLN A 221 -17.04 12.64 11.02
CA GLN A 221 -15.64 12.59 11.44
C GLN A 221 -15.47 11.57 12.55
N PHE A 222 -14.30 10.95 12.58
CA PHE A 222 -13.86 10.06 13.64
C PHE A 222 -12.33 10.05 13.73
N GLU A 223 -11.82 9.48 14.81
CA GLU A 223 -10.38 9.35 15.00
C GLU A 223 -9.84 8.06 14.38
N ALA A 224 -8.66 8.17 13.80
CA ALA A 224 -7.82 7.04 13.42
C ALA A 224 -6.55 7.03 14.24
N ILE A 225 -6.18 5.85 14.70
CA ILE A 225 -4.95 5.61 15.44
C ILE A 225 -3.90 4.97 14.54
N HIS A 226 -2.65 5.04 14.94
CA HIS A 226 -1.53 4.47 14.23
C HIS A 226 -0.42 4.03 15.19
N THR A 227 0.50 3.23 14.70
CA THR A 227 1.63 2.70 15.45
C THR A 227 2.97 3.18 14.89
N TYR A 228 3.00 4.34 14.23
CA TYR A 228 4.24 4.93 13.72
C TYR A 228 5.12 5.42 14.85
N ASN A 229 6.42 5.08 14.79
CA ASN A 229 7.47 5.75 15.53
C ASN A 229 8.13 6.85 14.67
N ASP A 230 9.04 7.62 15.25
CA ASP A 230 9.69 8.75 14.56
C ASP A 230 10.40 8.31 13.27
N ALA A 231 11.15 7.20 13.28
CA ALA A 231 11.83 6.70 12.09
C ALA A 231 10.84 6.33 10.96
N GLN A 232 9.70 5.74 11.31
CA GLN A 232 8.68 5.36 10.34
C GLN A 232 7.93 6.57 9.78
N ILE A 233 7.77 7.64 10.59
CA ILE A 233 7.24 8.93 10.11
C ILE A 233 8.20 9.55 9.09
N GLU A 234 9.50 9.47 9.31
CA GLU A 234 10.49 9.92 8.33
C GLU A 234 10.42 9.09 7.03
N TRP A 235 10.15 7.77 7.09
CA TRP A 235 9.89 6.98 5.88
C TRP A 235 8.67 7.47 5.11
N PHE A 236 7.60 7.79 5.82
CA PHE A 236 6.40 8.37 5.20
C PHE A 236 6.71 9.70 4.51
N LYS A 237 7.41 10.61 5.19
CA LYS A 237 7.82 11.91 4.64
C LYS A 237 8.75 11.77 3.43
N ALA A 238 9.70 10.85 3.49
CA ALA A 238 10.63 10.59 2.38
C ALA A 238 9.97 9.88 1.18
N GLY A 239 8.76 9.32 1.35
CA GLY A 239 8.03 8.57 0.32
C GLY A 239 8.29 7.06 0.37
N SER A 240 9.34 6.60 1.03
CA SER A 240 9.62 5.21 1.38
C SER A 240 10.79 5.12 2.35
N ALA A 241 10.95 3.96 3.01
CA ALA A 241 12.14 3.68 3.82
C ALA A 241 13.42 3.69 2.97
N LEU A 242 13.35 3.19 1.74
CA LEU A 242 14.49 3.15 0.82
C LEU A 242 14.99 4.56 0.46
N ASN A 243 14.07 5.51 0.28
CA ASN A 243 14.43 6.90 -0.01
C ASN A 243 15.16 7.60 1.16
N GLY A 244 14.99 7.09 2.38
CA GLY A 244 15.68 7.59 3.57
C GLY A 244 17.10 7.04 3.76
N LEU A 245 17.50 6.04 2.98
CA LEU A 245 18.87 5.52 2.97
C LEU A 245 19.72 6.47 2.12
N LYS A 246 20.61 7.22 2.79
CA LYS A 246 21.61 8.09 2.15
C LYS A 246 23.00 7.49 2.35
#